data_dfd180f3ad3c4c8d2457f8cd73c4eb4f
#
_entry.id   dfd180f3ad3c4c8d2457f8cd73c4eb4f
#
_cell.length_a   1.000
_cell.length_b   1.000
_cell.length_c   1.000
_cell.angle_alpha   90.00
_cell.angle_beta   90.00
_cell.angle_gamma   90.00
#
_symmetry.space_group_name_H-M   'P 1'
#
loop_
_entity.id
_entity.type
_entity.pdbx_description
1 polymer ?
#
loop_
_entity_poly.entity_id
_entity_poly.type
_entity_poly.pdbx_seq_one_letter_code
_entity_poly.pdbx_strand_id
1 'polypeptide(L)'
;MPVTAKLNYLRIAPRKVRLTADLIRGKSVKEAENLLNFAVKKSSLPLAKLLKQAVTSAQNLFQLEPDNLYISKIMVDEGPKFKRWRARSKGQAYEIQKKTSHIILVLDEKTKTKKKAKVKKPLVEKAAEVAKEEKKPLKTEKTLPDREKFRPKLEEKKPRSQKGIDRIFRRKAF
;
A
#
# COMPACT_ATOMS: atom_id res chain seq x y z
N MET A 1 21.13 -3.47 -6.76
CA MET A 1 20.49 -4.79 -6.49
C MET A 1 19.00 -4.69 -6.84
N PRO A 2 18.44 -5.61 -7.63
CA PRO A 2 17.04 -5.55 -8.02
C PRO A 2 16.12 -5.85 -6.83
N VAL A 3 15.13 -5.00 -6.63
CA VAL A 3 14.08 -5.18 -5.61
C VAL A 3 12.84 -5.73 -6.28
N THR A 4 12.35 -6.87 -5.82
CA THR A 4 11.20 -7.54 -6.42
C THR A 4 9.98 -7.46 -5.51
N ALA A 5 8.85 -7.00 -6.03
CA ALA A 5 7.56 -7.06 -5.37
C ALA A 5 6.57 -7.90 -6.19
N LYS A 6 5.72 -8.68 -5.51
CA LYS A 6 4.76 -9.58 -6.14
C LYS A 6 3.35 -9.28 -5.63
N LEU A 7 2.38 -9.30 -6.55
CA LEU A 7 0.95 -9.23 -6.25
C LEU A 7 0.25 -10.40 -6.89
N ASN A 8 -0.21 -11.33 -6.08
CA ASN A 8 -0.86 -12.55 -6.55
C ASN A 8 -2.39 -12.44 -6.51
N TYR A 9 -3.06 -13.21 -7.38
CA TYR A 9 -4.52 -13.39 -7.42
C TYR A 9 -5.33 -12.10 -7.57
N LEU A 10 -4.79 -11.11 -8.29
CA LEU A 10 -5.53 -9.88 -8.58
C LEU A 10 -6.77 -10.21 -9.44
N ARG A 11 -7.97 -9.87 -8.97
CA ARG A 11 -9.25 -10.14 -9.66
C ARG A 11 -9.51 -9.20 -10.85
N ILE A 12 -8.52 -9.08 -11.72
CA ILE A 12 -8.59 -8.32 -12.99
C ILE A 12 -7.98 -9.20 -14.07
N ALA A 13 -8.58 -9.23 -15.25
CA ALA A 13 -8.06 -10.02 -16.37
C ALA A 13 -6.66 -9.51 -16.78
N PRO A 14 -5.68 -10.40 -17.05
CA PRO A 14 -4.30 -10.02 -17.32
C PRO A 14 -4.15 -9.09 -18.55
N ARG A 15 -4.97 -9.29 -19.57
CA ARG A 15 -5.01 -8.41 -20.74
C ARG A 15 -5.29 -6.95 -20.37
N LYS A 16 -6.16 -6.68 -19.37
CA LYS A 16 -6.45 -5.33 -18.89
C LYS A 16 -5.34 -4.77 -18.01
N VAL A 17 -4.66 -5.61 -17.25
CA VAL A 17 -3.53 -5.21 -16.41
C VAL A 17 -2.31 -4.88 -17.26
N ARG A 18 -2.04 -5.65 -18.32
CA ARG A 18 -0.92 -5.41 -19.25
C ARG A 18 -0.96 -4.02 -19.85
N LEU A 19 -2.14 -3.54 -20.25
CA LEU A 19 -2.29 -2.18 -20.78
C LEU A 19 -1.80 -1.08 -19.82
N THR A 20 -2.03 -1.28 -18.51
CA THR A 20 -1.58 -0.31 -17.50
C THR A 20 -0.11 -0.54 -17.13
N ALA A 21 0.34 -1.79 -17.14
CA ALA A 21 1.73 -2.14 -16.90
C ALA A 21 2.67 -1.58 -17.99
N ASP A 22 2.23 -1.58 -19.23
CA ASP A 22 3.01 -1.06 -20.36
C ASP A 22 3.22 0.47 -20.29
N LEU A 23 2.27 1.21 -19.67
CA LEU A 23 2.42 2.66 -19.46
C LEU A 23 3.56 3.02 -18.51
N ILE A 24 3.88 2.15 -17.57
CA ILE A 24 4.88 2.41 -16.51
C ILE A 24 6.20 1.68 -16.73
N ARG A 25 6.28 0.79 -17.71
CA ARG A 25 7.49 0.02 -17.98
C ARG A 25 8.65 0.92 -18.36
N GLY A 26 9.83 0.74 -17.75
CA GLY A 26 11.05 1.50 -18.01
C GLY A 26 11.05 2.95 -17.48
N LYS A 27 9.99 3.38 -16.79
CA LYS A 27 9.88 4.73 -16.23
C LYS A 27 10.49 4.84 -14.83
N SER A 28 10.83 6.06 -14.41
CA SER A 28 11.22 6.34 -13.03
C SER A 28 10.04 6.15 -12.09
N VAL A 29 10.31 5.87 -10.81
CA VAL A 29 9.26 5.63 -9.81
C VAL A 29 8.32 6.84 -9.71
N LYS A 30 8.84 8.07 -9.67
CA LYS A 30 8.03 9.29 -9.58
C LYS A 30 7.09 9.46 -10.80
N GLU A 31 7.61 9.26 -12.00
CA GLU A 31 6.80 9.31 -13.22
C GLU A 31 5.73 8.23 -13.25
N ALA A 32 6.08 7.02 -12.84
CA ALA A 32 5.14 5.89 -12.79
C ALA A 32 4.00 6.14 -11.78
N GLU A 33 4.29 6.70 -10.61
CA GLU A 33 3.25 7.08 -9.63
C GLU A 33 2.30 8.14 -10.19
N ASN A 34 2.84 9.19 -10.83
CA ASN A 34 2.03 10.24 -11.44
C ASN A 34 1.12 9.67 -12.55
N LEU A 35 1.66 8.81 -13.42
CA LEU A 35 0.89 8.17 -14.49
C LEU A 35 -0.21 7.26 -13.93
N LEU A 36 0.09 6.48 -12.89
CA LEU A 36 -0.90 5.58 -12.26
C LEU A 36 -2.01 6.36 -11.54
N ASN A 37 -1.69 7.49 -10.92
CA ASN A 37 -2.67 8.34 -10.25
C ASN A 37 -3.62 9.00 -11.26
N PHE A 38 -3.12 9.37 -12.44
CA PHE A 38 -3.91 10.00 -13.50
C PHE A 38 -4.68 8.98 -14.34
N ALA A 39 -4.20 7.74 -14.46
CA ALA A 39 -4.81 6.73 -15.31
C ALA A 39 -6.15 6.23 -14.77
N VAL A 40 -7.25 6.50 -15.49
CA VAL A 40 -8.63 6.08 -15.12
C VAL A 40 -8.83 4.61 -15.49
N LYS A 41 -8.08 3.70 -14.88
CA LYS A 41 -8.19 2.24 -15.07
C LYS A 41 -8.29 1.53 -13.72
N LYS A 42 -9.16 0.52 -13.63
CA LYS A 42 -9.31 -0.26 -12.40
C LYS A 42 -8.01 -0.92 -11.92
N SER A 43 -7.08 -1.21 -12.84
CA SER A 43 -5.76 -1.79 -12.56
C SER A 43 -4.74 -0.78 -12.01
N SER A 44 -4.97 0.54 -12.16
CA SER A 44 -4.01 1.55 -11.71
C SER A 44 -3.83 1.54 -10.18
N LEU A 45 -4.92 1.49 -9.43
CA LEU A 45 -4.88 1.51 -7.97
C LEU A 45 -4.10 0.32 -7.36
N PRO A 46 -4.34 -0.95 -7.75
CA PRO A 46 -3.52 -2.07 -7.30
C PRO A 46 -2.04 -1.96 -7.70
N LEU A 47 -1.75 -1.48 -8.91
CA LEU A 47 -0.37 -1.28 -9.37
C LEU A 47 0.34 -0.16 -8.60
N ALA A 48 -0.35 0.94 -8.29
CA ALA A 48 0.20 2.02 -7.45
C ALA A 48 0.53 1.52 -6.04
N LYS A 49 -0.33 0.68 -5.44
CA LYS A 49 -0.05 0.06 -4.13
C LYS A 49 1.16 -0.88 -4.19
N LEU A 50 1.26 -1.69 -5.24
CA LEU A 50 2.40 -2.59 -5.44
C LEU A 50 3.71 -1.80 -5.63
N LEU A 51 3.67 -0.70 -6.39
CA LEU A 51 4.81 0.19 -6.59
C LEU A 51 5.26 0.80 -5.25
N LYS A 52 4.34 1.35 -4.46
CA LYS A 52 4.65 1.89 -3.12
C LYS A 52 5.26 0.83 -2.20
N GLN A 53 4.73 -0.39 -2.20
CA GLN A 53 5.29 -1.51 -1.46
C GLN A 53 6.74 -1.81 -1.90
N ALA A 54 7.00 -1.84 -3.20
CA ALA A 54 8.33 -2.08 -3.75
C ALA A 54 9.32 -0.98 -3.33
N VAL A 55 8.91 0.29 -3.37
CA VAL A 55 9.73 1.44 -2.93
C VAL A 55 10.02 1.36 -1.44
N THR A 56 9.03 1.09 -0.61
CA THR A 56 9.21 0.92 0.84
C THR A 56 10.18 -0.24 1.15
N SER A 57 10.07 -1.35 0.41
CA SER A 57 11.01 -2.47 0.55
C SER A 57 12.43 -2.08 0.13
N ALA A 58 12.59 -1.28 -0.94
CA ALA A 58 13.87 -0.78 -1.39
C ALA A 58 14.53 0.13 -0.34
N GLN A 59 13.76 1.01 0.27
CA GLN A 59 14.24 1.91 1.33
C GLN A 59 14.64 1.13 2.59
N ASN A 60 13.78 0.22 3.06
CA ASN A 60 14.00 -0.49 4.32
C ASN A 60 15.12 -1.53 4.24
N LEU A 61 15.17 -2.31 3.16
CA LEU A 61 16.14 -3.41 3.01
C LEU A 61 17.49 -2.95 2.46
N PHE A 62 17.47 -2.02 1.52
CA PHE A 62 18.69 -1.65 0.78
C PHE A 62 19.10 -0.18 0.98
N GLN A 63 18.31 0.61 1.74
CA GLN A 63 18.54 2.03 1.99
C GLN A 63 18.71 2.83 0.68
N LEU A 64 17.93 2.47 -0.35
CA LEU A 64 17.96 3.11 -1.64
C LEU A 64 17.06 4.36 -1.66
N GLU A 65 17.53 5.42 -2.32
CA GLU A 65 16.73 6.62 -2.51
C GLU A 65 15.68 6.41 -3.61
N PRO A 66 14.40 6.77 -3.37
CA PRO A 66 13.30 6.56 -4.33
C PRO A 66 13.53 7.29 -5.67
N ASP A 67 14.28 8.39 -5.66
CA ASP A 67 14.56 9.22 -6.83
C ASP A 67 15.49 8.53 -7.85
N ASN A 68 16.32 7.61 -7.36
CA ASN A 68 17.27 6.86 -8.16
C ASN A 68 16.70 5.53 -8.67
N LEU A 69 15.44 5.21 -8.31
CA LEU A 69 14.80 3.96 -8.69
C LEU A 69 14.02 4.09 -10.01
N TYR A 70 14.08 3.04 -10.83
CA TYR A 70 13.27 2.91 -12.02
C TYR A 70 12.69 1.48 -12.13
N ILE A 71 11.62 1.33 -12.91
CA ILE A 71 10.97 0.05 -13.18
C ILE A 71 11.77 -0.65 -14.28
N SER A 72 12.63 -1.58 -13.90
CA SER A 72 13.42 -2.40 -14.81
C SER A 72 12.52 -3.38 -15.55
N LYS A 73 11.68 -4.10 -14.83
CA LYS A 73 10.83 -5.16 -15.39
C LYS A 73 9.46 -5.18 -14.71
N ILE A 74 8.41 -5.38 -15.50
CA ILE A 74 7.07 -5.67 -15.01
C ILE A 74 6.49 -6.82 -15.84
N MET A 75 6.10 -7.90 -15.14
CA MET A 75 5.52 -9.09 -15.75
C MET A 75 4.11 -9.29 -15.23
N VAL A 76 3.21 -9.72 -16.12
CA VAL A 76 1.80 -9.98 -15.82
C VAL A 76 1.42 -11.34 -16.36
N ASP A 77 1.23 -12.29 -15.44
CA ASP A 77 0.92 -13.67 -15.73
C ASP A 77 -0.56 -13.98 -15.51
N GLU A 78 -1.07 -15.01 -16.15
CA GLU A 78 -2.44 -15.47 -15.95
C GLU A 78 -2.52 -16.30 -14.66
N GLY A 79 -3.50 -15.98 -13.82
CA GLY A 79 -3.86 -16.75 -12.65
C GLY A 79 -5.08 -17.65 -12.91
N PRO A 80 -5.57 -18.35 -11.89
CA PRO A 80 -6.73 -19.23 -11.99
C PRO A 80 -7.97 -18.50 -12.50
N LYS A 81 -8.79 -19.22 -13.27
CA LYS A 81 -10.01 -18.73 -13.89
C LYS A 81 -11.21 -19.25 -13.10
N PHE A 82 -12.04 -18.39 -12.56
CA PHE A 82 -13.29 -18.77 -11.91
C PHE A 82 -14.40 -18.84 -12.93
N LYS A 83 -15.03 -20.00 -13.07
CA LYS A 83 -16.12 -20.23 -13.99
C LYS A 83 -17.44 -19.77 -13.38
N ARG A 84 -18.29 -19.14 -14.20
CA ARG A 84 -19.67 -18.77 -13.88
C ARG A 84 -20.53 -19.10 -15.09
N TRP A 85 -21.74 -19.50 -14.85
CA TRP A 85 -22.66 -19.90 -15.89
C TRP A 85 -23.79 -18.88 -16.04
N ARG A 86 -24.16 -18.61 -17.25
CA ARG A 86 -25.30 -17.76 -17.57
C ARG A 86 -26.27 -18.56 -18.44
N ALA A 87 -27.48 -18.72 -17.95
CA ALA A 87 -28.57 -19.36 -18.70
C ALA A 87 -28.89 -18.56 -19.97
N ARG A 88 -29.14 -19.28 -21.04
CA ARG A 88 -29.55 -18.78 -22.36
C ARG A 88 -30.83 -19.50 -22.83
N SER A 89 -31.32 -19.10 -24.01
CA SER A 89 -32.46 -19.74 -24.64
C SER A 89 -32.19 -21.23 -24.96
N LYS A 90 -33.27 -21.99 -25.14
CA LYS A 90 -33.22 -23.44 -25.49
C LYS A 90 -32.46 -24.31 -24.47
N GLY A 91 -32.54 -23.98 -23.19
CA GLY A 91 -31.87 -24.73 -22.11
C GLY A 91 -30.32 -24.69 -22.12
N GLN A 92 -29.72 -23.88 -22.97
CA GLN A 92 -28.27 -23.73 -23.02
C GLN A 92 -27.74 -22.86 -21.89
N ALA A 93 -26.50 -23.11 -21.46
CA ALA A 93 -25.78 -22.27 -20.50
C ALA A 93 -24.38 -21.97 -21.03
N TYR A 94 -24.02 -20.66 -21.00
CA TYR A 94 -22.70 -20.23 -21.44
C TYR A 94 -21.80 -19.92 -20.27
N GLU A 95 -20.54 -20.33 -20.35
CA GLU A 95 -19.52 -20.10 -19.34
C GLU A 95 -18.98 -18.66 -19.44
N ILE A 96 -18.96 -17.97 -18.29
CA ILE A 96 -18.31 -16.67 -18.11
C ILE A 96 -17.07 -16.87 -17.24
N GLN A 97 -15.88 -16.65 -17.79
CA GLN A 97 -14.62 -16.76 -17.06
C GLN A 97 -14.29 -15.46 -16.34
N LYS A 98 -14.18 -15.49 -15.01
CA LYS A 98 -13.60 -14.43 -14.19
C LYS A 98 -12.12 -14.70 -14.01
N LYS A 99 -11.29 -14.09 -14.87
CA LYS A 99 -9.84 -14.30 -14.88
C LYS A 99 -9.17 -13.52 -13.76
N THR A 100 -8.09 -14.08 -13.21
CA THR A 100 -7.18 -13.39 -12.28
C THR A 100 -5.81 -13.23 -12.92
N SER A 101 -4.96 -12.40 -12.32
CA SER A 101 -3.60 -12.17 -12.78
C SER A 101 -2.61 -12.13 -11.61
N HIS A 102 -1.38 -12.50 -11.88
CA HIS A 102 -0.22 -12.35 -11.01
C HIS A 102 0.68 -11.27 -11.60
N ILE A 103 1.21 -10.40 -10.75
CA ILE A 103 2.06 -9.29 -11.17
C ILE A 103 3.38 -9.40 -10.43
N ILE A 104 4.48 -9.29 -11.17
CA ILE A 104 5.84 -9.22 -10.63
C ILE A 104 6.45 -7.92 -11.11
N LEU A 105 6.83 -7.07 -10.17
CA LEU A 105 7.47 -5.79 -10.39
C LEU A 105 8.92 -5.86 -9.92
N VAL A 106 9.85 -5.44 -10.74
CA VAL A 106 11.28 -5.37 -10.43
C VAL A 106 11.75 -3.92 -10.55
N LEU A 107 12.23 -3.37 -9.45
CA LEU A 107 12.88 -2.06 -9.42
C LEU A 107 14.39 -2.24 -9.46
N ASP A 108 15.08 -1.32 -10.13
CA ASP A 108 16.53 -1.26 -10.18
C ASP A 108 17.01 0.18 -10.01
N GLU A 109 18.28 0.37 -9.68
CA GLU A 109 18.89 1.68 -9.50
C GLU A 109 19.36 2.27 -10.85
N LYS A 110 19.02 3.52 -11.12
CA LYS A 110 19.40 4.25 -12.32
C LYS A 110 20.89 4.63 -12.31
N THR A 111 21.43 4.93 -11.13
CA THR A 111 22.84 5.20 -10.90
C THR A 111 23.37 4.27 -9.80
N LYS A 112 24.48 3.58 -10.08
CA LYS A 112 25.22 2.87 -9.04
C LYS A 112 25.87 3.91 -8.14
N THR A 113 25.16 4.46 -7.17
CA THR A 113 25.78 5.24 -6.11
C THR A 113 26.75 4.30 -5.41
N LYS A 114 28.07 4.62 -5.51
CA LYS A 114 29.10 3.91 -4.73
C LYS A 114 28.64 3.97 -3.29
N LYS A 115 28.20 2.84 -2.75
CA LYS A 115 27.87 2.71 -1.32
C LYS A 115 29.13 3.08 -0.55
N LYS A 116 29.17 4.29 0.02
CA LYS A 116 30.05 4.53 1.16
C LYS A 116 29.51 3.64 2.27
N ALA A 117 30.10 2.48 2.42
CA ALA A 117 29.91 1.62 3.56
C ALA A 117 30.37 2.39 4.80
N LYS A 118 29.44 3.13 5.42
CA LYS A 118 29.59 3.49 6.82
C LYS A 118 29.38 2.21 7.61
N VAL A 119 30.44 1.44 7.72
CA VAL A 119 30.61 0.46 8.77
C VAL A 119 30.36 1.20 10.07
N LYS A 120 29.17 1.04 10.66
CA LYS A 120 28.93 1.39 12.05
C LYS A 120 29.77 0.40 12.84
N LYS A 121 30.97 0.85 13.30
CA LYS A 121 31.72 0.15 14.32
C LYS A 121 30.79 -0.05 15.52
N PRO A 122 30.73 -1.24 16.13
CA PRO A 122 29.91 -1.43 17.33
C PRO A 122 30.48 -0.55 18.43
N LEU A 123 29.63 0.27 19.02
CA LEU A 123 29.87 1.06 20.23
C LEU A 123 29.90 0.10 21.44
N VAL A 124 30.95 -0.64 21.57
CA VAL A 124 31.27 -1.42 22.78
C VAL A 124 32.73 -1.12 23.14
N GLU A 125 32.97 0.07 23.62
CA GLU A 125 34.18 0.45 24.38
C GLU A 125 34.09 1.93 24.77
N LYS A 126 33.13 2.29 25.62
CA LYS A 126 33.13 3.52 26.42
C LYS A 126 32.15 3.41 27.58
N ALA A 127 32.19 2.31 28.28
CA ALA A 127 31.45 2.13 29.54
C ALA A 127 32.37 1.72 30.70
N ALA A 128 33.63 2.19 30.72
CA ALA A 128 34.57 1.83 31.78
C ALA A 128 35.41 3.01 32.31
N GLU A 129 35.06 4.27 32.04
CA GLU A 129 35.88 5.39 32.55
C GLU A 129 35.08 6.67 32.95
N VAL A 130 33.88 6.54 33.50
CA VAL A 130 33.27 7.67 34.27
C VAL A 130 32.52 7.07 35.46
N ALA A 131 33.24 6.47 36.37
CA ALA A 131 32.74 6.10 37.67
C ALA A 131 33.71 6.57 38.74
N LYS A 132 33.93 7.88 38.85
CA LYS A 132 34.48 8.57 40.04
C LYS A 132 34.46 10.06 39.72
N GLU A 133 33.47 10.73 40.23
CA GLU A 133 33.57 12.02 40.89
C GLU A 133 32.18 12.64 41.08
N GLU A 134 31.93 12.74 42.34
CA GLU A 134 31.27 13.78 43.12
C GLU A 134 29.72 13.88 43.17
N LYS A 135 29.32 13.42 44.35
CA LYS A 135 28.08 13.78 45.04
C LYS A 135 28.10 15.29 45.36
N LYS A 136 27.08 16.01 44.91
CA LYS A 136 26.50 17.12 45.69
C LYS A 136 25.05 17.35 45.27
N PRO A 137 24.13 17.53 46.23
CA PRO A 137 22.71 17.71 45.97
C PRO A 137 22.37 19.18 45.78
N LEU A 138 21.64 19.55 44.77
CA LEU A 138 20.96 20.83 44.72
C LEU A 138 19.49 20.64 44.41
N LYS A 139 18.67 20.92 45.40
CA LYS A 139 17.24 21.09 45.33
C LYS A 139 16.93 22.28 44.41
N THR A 140 16.06 22.10 43.46
CA THR A 140 15.13 23.14 43.02
C THR A 140 13.88 22.51 42.47
N GLU A 141 12.81 22.70 43.19
CA GLU A 141 11.43 22.52 42.76
C GLU A 141 11.18 23.37 41.52
N LYS A 142 10.67 22.76 40.46
CA LYS A 142 9.88 23.46 39.44
C LYS A 142 8.65 22.63 39.14
N THR A 143 7.55 23.12 39.68
CA THR A 143 6.17 22.75 39.38
C THR A 143 5.95 22.66 37.90
N LEU A 144 5.51 21.49 37.44
CA LEU A 144 4.98 21.27 36.11
C LEU A 144 3.55 21.82 36.05
N PRO A 145 3.17 22.60 35.03
CA PRO A 145 1.79 22.99 34.85
C PRO A 145 0.92 21.80 34.51
N ASP A 146 -0.17 21.74 35.22
CA ASP A 146 -1.25 20.76 35.12
C ASP A 146 -1.77 20.70 33.67
N ARG A 147 -1.57 19.58 33.01
CA ARG A 147 -2.17 19.29 31.69
C ARG A 147 -3.63 18.97 31.92
N GLU A 148 -4.49 19.95 31.71
CA GLU A 148 -5.92 19.73 31.59
C GLU A 148 -6.19 18.56 30.63
N LYS A 149 -6.75 17.49 31.18
CA LYS A 149 -7.23 16.33 30.43
C LYS A 149 -8.41 16.75 29.59
N PHE A 150 -8.17 17.05 28.32
CA PHE A 150 -9.20 17.26 27.32
C PHE A 150 -10.02 15.97 27.20
N ARG A 151 -11.14 15.90 27.91
CA ARG A 151 -12.16 14.87 27.71
C ARG A 151 -13.05 15.34 26.58
N PRO A 152 -13.11 14.65 25.43
CA PRO A 152 -14.10 14.99 24.43
C PRO A 152 -15.50 14.72 25.01
N LYS A 153 -16.31 15.77 25.03
CA LYS A 153 -17.72 15.71 25.43
C LYS A 153 -18.41 14.81 24.41
N LEU A 154 -18.80 13.61 24.82
CA LEU A 154 -19.65 12.72 24.03
C LEU A 154 -20.99 13.42 23.88
N GLU A 155 -21.27 13.97 22.71
CA GLU A 155 -22.60 14.41 22.32
C GLU A 155 -23.50 13.17 22.26
N GLU A 156 -24.42 13.09 23.19
CA GLU A 156 -25.51 12.12 23.17
C GLU A 156 -26.34 12.35 21.89
N LYS A 157 -26.15 11.49 20.89
CA LYS A 157 -27.01 11.45 19.70
C LYS A 157 -28.41 11.06 20.16
N LYS A 158 -29.31 12.05 20.14
CA LYS A 158 -30.77 11.82 20.33
C LYS A 158 -31.22 10.70 19.40
N PRO A 159 -32.03 9.73 19.88
CA PRO A 159 -32.54 8.66 19.03
C PRO A 159 -33.37 9.24 17.90
N ARG A 160 -32.96 8.92 16.67
CA ARG A 160 -33.67 9.32 15.45
C ARG A 160 -35.01 8.58 15.45
N SER A 161 -36.11 9.32 15.67
CA SER A 161 -37.46 8.75 15.54
C SER A 161 -37.60 8.11 14.16
N GLN A 162 -37.81 6.81 14.14
CA GLN A 162 -38.16 6.10 12.91
C GLN A 162 -39.57 6.54 12.52
N LYS A 163 -39.66 7.50 11.60
CA LYS A 163 -40.90 7.75 10.87
C LYS A 163 -41.13 6.52 9.99
N GLY A 164 -42.20 5.77 10.31
CA GLY A 164 -42.58 4.59 9.55
C GLY A 164 -42.72 4.94 8.08
N ILE A 165 -42.00 4.18 7.25
CA ILE A 165 -42.19 4.18 5.81
C ILE A 165 -43.44 3.33 5.57
N ASP A 166 -44.57 3.97 5.37
CA ASP A 166 -45.80 3.32 4.93
C ASP A 166 -45.51 2.61 3.60
N ARG A 167 -45.74 1.32 3.57
CA ARG A 167 -45.53 0.47 2.39
C ARG A 167 -46.45 0.90 1.27
N ILE A 168 -45.93 1.56 0.27
CA ILE A 168 -46.68 2.05 -0.91
C ILE A 168 -46.97 0.94 -1.94
N PHE A 169 -46.47 -0.29 -1.70
CA PHE A 169 -46.72 -1.42 -2.61
C PHE A 169 -47.87 -2.31 -2.13
N ARG A 170 -49.13 -1.92 -2.43
CA ARG A 170 -50.24 -2.86 -2.53
C ARG A 170 -50.17 -3.54 -3.91
N ARG A 171 -49.80 -4.81 -3.96
CA ARG A 171 -50.06 -5.63 -5.13
C ARG A 171 -51.54 -5.78 -5.29
N LYS A 172 -52.14 -5.22 -6.38
CA LYS A 172 -53.47 -5.61 -6.83
C LYS A 172 -53.34 -7.03 -7.37
N ALA A 173 -54.02 -7.99 -6.73
CA ALA A 173 -54.27 -9.30 -7.27
C ALA A 173 -55.44 -9.16 -8.24
N PHE A 174 -55.26 -9.64 -9.46
CA PHE A 174 -56.34 -10.03 -10.36
C PHE A 174 -56.36 -11.53 -10.34
#